data_a85cf7f2419af3c7ed564af6a4a75eff
#
_entry.id   a85cf7f2419af3c7ed564af6a4a75eff
#
_cell.length_a   1.000
_cell.length_b   1.000
_cell.length_c   1.000
_cell.angle_alpha   90.00
_cell.angle_beta   90.00
_cell.angle_gamma   90.00
#
_symmetry.space_group_name_H-M   'P 1'
#
loop_
_entity.id
_entity.type
_entity.pdbx_description
1 polymer ?
#
loop_
_entity_poly.entity_id
_entity_poly.type
_entity_poly.pdbx_seq_one_letter_code
_entity_poly.pdbx_strand_id
1 'polypeptide(L)'
;MLHKCFISFKKEDIYYKNEIMKKLNDDQVQGKSLDKWIDSEDIDYVMQVIRSQYMKNTSVTLFLIGKHSSEEEGFEYNSTDGCYYNKQNFIIRELKATLYDGKGNRRSGLLGIVLPEMYDDIYGGSYTCSQCGKTINLVKINPSTVIKEFSENYYLSPNCKDGHCDESGRFCVLVKYEEFMDDPNKYINLAYEKTNSDINKDVHWKDIDHIYKKLY
;
A
#
# COMPACT_ATOMS: atom_id res chain seq x y z
N MET A 1 -19.08 9.94 -5.50
CA MET A 1 -19.54 8.77 -4.69
C MET A 1 -18.58 8.62 -3.52
N LEU A 2 -19.06 8.37 -2.30
CA LEU A 2 -18.19 8.22 -1.14
C LEU A 2 -17.59 6.78 -1.15
N HIS A 3 -16.26 6.66 -1.19
CA HIS A 3 -15.59 5.38 -1.17
C HIS A 3 -15.26 4.97 0.26
N LYS A 4 -15.50 3.69 0.60
CA LYS A 4 -15.08 3.13 1.88
C LYS A 4 -13.60 2.75 1.84
N CYS A 5 -12.88 3.17 2.88
CA CYS A 5 -11.44 2.98 3.00
C CYS A 5 -11.08 2.01 4.13
N PHE A 6 -10.04 1.22 3.91
CA PHE A 6 -9.32 0.49 4.94
C PHE A 6 -8.00 1.22 5.21
N ILE A 7 -7.55 1.32 6.47
CA ILE A 7 -6.26 1.96 6.80
C ILE A 7 -5.28 0.88 7.23
N SER A 8 -4.21 0.72 6.44
CA SER A 8 -3.06 -0.14 6.75
C SER A 8 -1.93 0.74 7.31
N PHE A 9 -1.45 0.41 8.51
CA PHE A 9 -0.47 1.25 9.22
C PHE A 9 0.33 0.45 10.24
N LYS A 10 1.51 0.95 10.59
CA LYS A 10 2.31 0.45 11.72
C LYS A 10 1.78 1.03 13.03
N LYS A 11 1.89 0.27 14.11
CA LYS A 11 1.41 0.67 15.45
C LYS A 11 2.00 2.03 15.89
N GLU A 12 3.22 2.30 15.48
CA GLU A 12 3.94 3.54 15.75
C GLU A 12 3.25 4.75 15.11
N ASP A 13 2.53 4.54 13.99
CA ASP A 13 1.85 5.59 13.20
C ASP A 13 0.39 5.81 13.65
N ILE A 14 -0.01 5.27 14.82
CA ILE A 14 -1.39 5.33 15.34
C ILE A 14 -1.93 6.76 15.47
N TYR A 15 -1.06 7.74 15.73
CA TYR A 15 -1.43 9.15 15.79
C TYR A 15 -2.02 9.62 14.45
N TYR A 16 -1.29 9.41 13.36
CA TYR A 16 -1.72 9.81 12.01
C TYR A 16 -2.98 9.07 11.56
N LYS A 17 -3.07 7.78 11.86
CA LYS A 17 -4.29 6.99 11.60
C LYS A 17 -5.51 7.62 12.28
N ASN A 18 -5.39 8.04 13.54
CA ASN A 18 -6.50 8.64 14.28
C ASN A 18 -6.89 10.02 13.73
N GLU A 19 -5.93 10.84 13.30
CA GLU A 19 -6.21 12.12 12.66
C GLU A 19 -6.93 11.94 11.31
N ILE A 20 -6.52 10.96 10.51
CA ILE A 20 -7.21 10.60 9.26
C ILE A 20 -8.65 10.14 9.55
N MET A 21 -8.86 9.32 10.56
CA MET A 21 -10.21 8.87 10.95
C MET A 21 -11.11 10.02 11.38
N LYS A 22 -10.57 11.04 12.08
CA LYS A 22 -11.34 12.24 12.42
C LYS A 22 -11.69 13.09 11.20
N LYS A 23 -10.81 13.12 10.20
CA LYS A 23 -11.02 13.89 8.95
C LYS A 23 -12.02 13.22 8.03
N LEU A 24 -11.99 11.90 7.95
CA LEU A 24 -12.93 11.09 7.19
C LEU A 24 -14.18 10.81 8.06
N ASN A 25 -15.36 10.75 7.44
CA ASN A 25 -16.57 10.37 8.16
C ASN A 25 -16.51 8.89 8.59
N ASP A 26 -17.16 8.56 9.72
CA ASP A 26 -17.20 7.19 10.25
C ASP A 26 -17.71 6.15 9.23
N ASP A 27 -18.60 6.56 8.33
CA ASP A 27 -19.11 5.72 7.24
C ASP A 27 -18.08 5.44 6.14
N GLN A 28 -16.98 6.23 6.06
CA GLN A 28 -15.92 6.08 5.06
C GLN A 28 -14.78 5.18 5.51
N VAL A 29 -14.60 4.94 6.80
CA VAL A 29 -13.45 4.21 7.31
C VAL A 29 -13.87 2.90 7.94
N GLN A 30 -13.26 1.80 7.50
CA GLN A 30 -13.35 0.52 8.19
C GLN A 30 -12.16 0.39 9.14
N GLY A 31 -12.42 0.46 10.45
CA GLY A 31 -11.40 0.69 11.46
C GLY A 31 -10.76 -0.54 12.10
N LYS A 32 -10.93 -1.76 11.54
CA LYS A 32 -10.29 -2.96 12.08
C LYS A 32 -9.03 -3.30 11.29
N SER A 33 -7.87 -3.12 11.92
CA SER A 33 -6.61 -3.70 11.43
C SER A 33 -6.59 -5.21 11.64
N LEU A 34 -5.75 -5.91 10.88
CA LEU A 34 -5.51 -7.34 11.06
C LEU A 34 -4.81 -7.55 12.43
N ASP A 35 -5.51 -8.20 13.37
CA ASP A 35 -5.04 -8.41 14.74
C ASP A 35 -4.77 -9.88 15.07
N LYS A 36 -5.09 -10.80 14.15
CA LYS A 36 -4.95 -12.24 14.33
C LYS A 36 -4.27 -12.89 13.15
N TRP A 37 -3.42 -13.86 13.45
CA TRP A 37 -2.85 -14.74 12.46
C TRP A 37 -3.92 -15.66 11.86
N ILE A 38 -3.95 -15.78 10.54
CA ILE A 38 -4.79 -16.75 9.85
C ILE A 38 -3.87 -17.90 9.49
N ASP A 39 -4.05 -19.03 10.19
CA ASP A 39 -3.24 -20.24 10.02
C ASP A 39 -3.80 -21.04 8.83
N SER A 40 -3.22 -20.84 7.65
CA SER A 40 -3.53 -21.58 6.42
C SER A 40 -2.39 -21.41 5.41
N GLU A 41 -2.06 -22.50 4.72
CA GLU A 41 -1.14 -22.50 3.57
C GLU A 41 -1.85 -22.09 2.27
N ASP A 42 -3.19 -22.10 2.26
CA ASP A 42 -3.99 -21.64 1.12
C ASP A 42 -4.07 -20.11 1.11
N ILE A 43 -3.26 -19.50 0.24
CA ILE A 43 -3.18 -18.03 0.08
C ILE A 43 -4.54 -17.45 -0.33
N ASP A 44 -5.27 -18.11 -1.21
CA ASP A 44 -6.58 -17.62 -1.67
C ASP A 44 -7.58 -17.59 -0.52
N TYR A 45 -7.58 -18.61 0.34
CA TYR A 45 -8.38 -18.63 1.56
C TYR A 45 -8.00 -17.51 2.52
N VAL A 46 -6.70 -17.31 2.78
CA VAL A 46 -6.20 -16.23 3.64
C VAL A 46 -6.66 -14.86 3.13
N MET A 47 -6.51 -14.60 1.82
CA MET A 47 -6.93 -13.33 1.21
C MET A 47 -8.45 -13.15 1.30
N GLN A 48 -9.25 -14.19 1.10
CA GLN A 48 -10.71 -14.12 1.26
C GLN A 48 -11.12 -13.80 2.69
N VAL A 49 -10.46 -14.40 3.69
CA VAL A 49 -10.74 -14.13 5.12
C VAL A 49 -10.42 -12.67 5.45
N ILE A 50 -9.25 -12.18 5.05
CA ILE A 50 -8.86 -10.78 5.30
C ILE A 50 -9.89 -9.84 4.66
N ARG A 51 -10.23 -10.05 3.39
CA ARG A 51 -11.20 -9.22 2.67
C ARG A 51 -12.58 -9.24 3.33
N SER A 52 -13.09 -10.40 3.71
CA SER A 52 -14.44 -10.54 4.26
C SER A 52 -14.59 -10.04 5.70
N GLN A 53 -13.56 -10.15 6.53
CA GLN A 53 -13.62 -9.81 7.96
C GLN A 53 -13.08 -8.40 8.26
N TYR A 54 -12.03 -7.97 7.57
CA TYR A 54 -11.31 -6.73 7.88
C TYR A 54 -11.52 -5.63 6.84
N MET A 55 -11.69 -6.01 5.56
CA MET A 55 -11.79 -5.06 4.43
C MET A 55 -13.16 -5.10 3.75
N LYS A 56 -14.19 -5.60 4.45
CA LYS A 56 -15.53 -5.75 3.89
C LYS A 56 -16.08 -4.42 3.38
N ASN A 57 -16.51 -4.42 2.10
CA ASN A 57 -17.06 -3.25 1.43
C ASN A 57 -16.08 -2.07 1.24
N THR A 58 -14.78 -2.24 1.50
CA THR A 58 -13.80 -1.21 1.19
C THR A 58 -13.41 -1.27 -0.28
N SER A 59 -13.20 -0.12 -0.89
CA SER A 59 -12.80 0.03 -2.29
C SER A 59 -11.43 0.68 -2.45
N VAL A 60 -10.87 1.25 -1.37
CA VAL A 60 -9.54 1.85 -1.34
C VAL A 60 -8.84 1.47 -0.04
N THR A 61 -7.55 1.16 -0.11
CA THR A 61 -6.66 1.01 1.04
C THR A 61 -5.76 2.23 1.15
N LEU A 62 -5.77 2.87 2.32
CA LEU A 62 -4.87 3.94 2.71
C LEU A 62 -3.69 3.30 3.44
N PHE A 63 -2.52 3.30 2.84
CA PHE A 63 -1.29 2.78 3.42
C PHE A 63 -0.45 3.92 3.98
N LEU A 64 -0.24 3.98 5.30
CA LEU A 64 0.60 4.98 5.93
C LEU A 64 2.07 4.58 5.78
N ILE A 65 2.85 5.45 5.17
CA ILE A 65 4.28 5.25 4.93
C ILE A 65 5.08 6.08 5.94
N GLY A 66 5.35 5.46 7.10
CA GLY A 66 6.17 6.00 8.18
C GLY A 66 7.55 5.33 8.23
N LYS A 67 8.35 5.66 9.24
CA LYS A 67 9.73 5.15 9.44
C LYS A 67 9.84 3.63 9.48
N HIS A 68 8.77 2.96 9.89
CA HIS A 68 8.73 1.51 10.04
C HIS A 68 8.00 0.80 8.89
N SER A 69 7.85 1.44 7.73
CA SER A 69 7.16 0.88 6.56
C SER A 69 8.08 0.16 5.57
N SER A 70 9.39 0.16 5.81
CA SER A 70 10.41 -0.48 4.99
C SER A 70 10.27 -2.00 5.01
N GLU A 71 10.48 -2.66 3.86
CA GLU A 71 10.64 -4.13 3.78
C GLU A 71 11.83 -4.61 4.62
N GLU A 72 12.85 -3.77 4.80
CA GLU A 72 14.11 -4.07 5.47
C GLU A 72 14.05 -3.94 7.00
N GLU A 73 12.88 -3.71 7.62
CA GLU A 73 12.69 -3.67 9.09
C GLU A 73 13.14 -4.96 9.80
N GLY A 74 13.28 -6.04 9.05
CA GLY A 74 13.80 -7.32 9.55
C GLY A 74 12.76 -8.21 10.19
N PHE A 75 13.21 -9.08 11.10
CA PHE A 75 12.40 -10.14 11.70
C PHE A 75 12.30 -9.95 13.20
N GLU A 76 11.18 -10.42 13.77
CA GLU A 76 10.98 -10.53 15.22
C GLU A 76 10.78 -12.01 15.61
N TYR A 77 11.27 -12.35 16.79
CA TYR A 77 11.13 -13.71 17.34
C TYR A 77 9.81 -13.82 18.14
N ASN A 78 9.00 -14.82 17.80
CA ASN A 78 7.81 -15.16 18.56
C ASN A 78 8.13 -16.35 19.48
N SER A 79 8.15 -16.11 20.80
CA SER A 79 8.45 -17.12 21.81
C SER A 79 7.35 -18.17 21.98
N THR A 80 6.14 -17.92 21.48
CA THR A 80 5.00 -18.82 21.61
C THR A 80 5.15 -20.05 20.71
N ASP A 81 5.67 -19.87 19.50
CA ASP A 81 5.85 -20.94 18.51
C ASP A 81 7.31 -21.18 18.10
N GLY A 82 8.25 -20.38 18.64
CA GLY A 82 9.68 -20.53 18.38
C GLY A 82 10.09 -20.07 16.97
N CYS A 83 9.30 -19.28 16.28
CA CYS A 83 9.52 -18.86 14.90
C CYS A 83 9.91 -17.39 14.78
N TYR A 84 10.64 -17.06 13.71
CA TYR A 84 10.89 -15.68 13.31
C TYR A 84 9.90 -15.24 12.25
N TYR A 85 9.26 -14.08 12.45
CA TYR A 85 8.33 -13.48 11.53
C TYR A 85 8.87 -12.16 10.99
N ASN A 86 8.60 -11.86 9.71
CA ASN A 86 8.84 -10.54 9.18
C ASN A 86 8.00 -9.52 9.96
N LYS A 87 8.62 -8.45 10.46
CA LYS A 87 7.94 -7.37 11.18
C LYS A 87 6.85 -6.68 10.37
N GLN A 88 6.90 -6.79 9.03
CA GLN A 88 5.92 -6.25 8.10
C GLN A 88 4.75 -7.20 7.80
N ASN A 89 4.73 -8.39 8.37
CA ASN A 89 3.86 -9.49 7.97
C ASN A 89 2.36 -9.12 7.87
N PHE A 90 1.84 -8.35 8.82
CA PHE A 90 0.44 -7.92 8.79
C PHE A 90 0.17 -6.94 7.64
N ILE A 91 1.03 -5.92 7.46
CA ILE A 91 0.91 -4.95 6.38
C ILE A 91 1.03 -5.63 5.01
N ILE A 92 2.00 -6.54 4.85
CA ILE A 92 2.18 -7.34 3.64
C ILE A 92 0.87 -8.05 3.29
N ARG A 93 0.23 -8.73 4.25
CA ARG A 93 -1.04 -9.43 4.04
C ARG A 93 -2.20 -8.49 3.72
N GLU A 94 -2.27 -7.34 4.39
CA GLU A 94 -3.29 -6.32 4.11
C GLU A 94 -3.14 -5.75 2.69
N LEU A 95 -1.91 -5.46 2.25
CA LEU A 95 -1.68 -4.96 0.90
C LEU A 95 -1.86 -6.06 -0.15
N LYS A 96 -1.44 -7.29 0.11
CA LYS A 96 -1.77 -8.44 -0.76
C LYS A 96 -3.28 -8.60 -0.92
N ALA A 97 -4.05 -8.52 0.17
CA ALA A 97 -5.50 -8.59 0.11
C ALA A 97 -6.11 -7.39 -0.66
N THR A 98 -5.50 -6.21 -0.57
CA THR A 98 -5.88 -5.03 -1.37
C THR A 98 -5.71 -5.28 -2.87
N LEU A 99 -4.58 -5.87 -3.25
CA LEU A 99 -4.20 -6.13 -4.65
C LEU A 99 -4.85 -7.41 -5.22
N TYR A 100 -5.41 -8.25 -4.35
CA TYR A 100 -6.04 -9.51 -4.75
C TYR A 100 -7.27 -9.27 -5.64
N ASP A 101 -7.32 -9.97 -6.78
CA ASP A 101 -8.43 -9.96 -7.73
C ASP A 101 -8.81 -11.41 -8.02
N GLY A 102 -9.66 -11.97 -7.18
CA GLY A 102 -10.09 -13.36 -7.23
C GLY A 102 -11.60 -13.53 -7.20
N LYS A 103 -12.06 -14.76 -7.23
CA LYS A 103 -13.49 -15.10 -7.26
C LYS A 103 -14.26 -14.42 -6.12
N GLY A 104 -15.16 -13.50 -6.47
CA GLY A 104 -15.99 -12.76 -5.51
C GLY A 104 -15.30 -11.57 -4.82
N ASN A 105 -14.03 -11.28 -5.13
CA ASN A 105 -13.29 -10.17 -4.56
C ASN A 105 -12.70 -9.30 -5.67
N ARG A 106 -13.15 -8.06 -5.77
CA ARG A 106 -12.58 -7.07 -6.66
C ARG A 106 -11.39 -6.38 -5.97
N ARG A 107 -10.31 -6.16 -6.72
CA ARG A 107 -9.16 -5.38 -6.26
C ARG A 107 -9.59 -4.00 -5.75
N SER A 108 -8.97 -3.52 -4.67
CA SER A 108 -9.14 -2.16 -4.15
C SER A 108 -8.03 -1.24 -4.67
N GLY A 109 -8.32 0.05 -4.78
CA GLY A 109 -7.29 1.05 -5.04
C GLY A 109 -6.28 1.11 -3.89
N LEU A 110 -5.02 1.43 -4.19
CA LEU A 110 -3.96 1.54 -3.20
C LEU A 110 -3.37 2.96 -3.18
N LEU A 111 -3.54 3.64 -2.05
CA LEU A 111 -3.07 4.99 -1.81
C LEU A 111 -2.02 5.00 -0.70
N GLY A 112 -0.77 5.31 -1.04
CA GLY A 112 0.32 5.55 -0.08
C GLY A 112 0.29 6.99 0.41
N ILE A 113 0.19 7.17 1.72
CA ILE A 113 0.25 8.46 2.40
C ILE A 113 1.59 8.54 3.11
N VAL A 114 2.49 9.36 2.57
CA VAL A 114 3.83 9.55 3.13
C VAL A 114 3.72 10.45 4.35
N LEU A 115 4.18 9.96 5.50
CA LEU A 115 4.19 10.72 6.74
C LEU A 115 5.35 11.73 6.76
N PRO A 116 5.23 12.85 7.51
CA PRO A 116 6.20 13.96 7.47
C PRO A 116 7.65 13.54 7.69
N GLU A 117 7.88 12.59 8.58
CA GLU A 117 9.22 12.08 8.91
C GLU A 117 9.91 11.30 7.77
N MET A 118 9.18 10.97 6.69
CA MET A 118 9.68 10.25 5.51
C MET A 118 9.89 11.15 4.28
N TYR A 119 9.59 12.44 4.38
CA TYR A 119 9.65 13.31 3.21
C TYR A 119 11.06 13.40 2.61
N ASP A 120 12.08 13.58 3.44
CA ASP A 120 13.47 13.68 2.98
C ASP A 120 14.01 12.35 2.44
N ASP A 121 13.49 11.22 2.95
CA ASP A 121 13.88 9.89 2.49
C ASP A 121 13.22 9.52 1.15
N ILE A 122 12.01 10.02 0.89
CA ILE A 122 11.21 9.64 -0.28
C ILE A 122 11.29 10.66 -1.40
N TYR A 123 11.24 11.97 -1.11
CA TYR A 123 11.15 13.00 -2.14
C TYR A 123 12.52 13.61 -2.46
N GLY A 124 13.06 13.30 -3.64
CA GLY A 124 14.40 13.72 -4.11
C GLY A 124 14.41 14.94 -5.04
N GLY A 125 13.31 15.72 -5.10
CA GLY A 125 13.20 16.85 -6.04
C GLY A 125 12.60 16.46 -7.39
N SER A 126 12.98 17.15 -8.46
CA SER A 126 12.46 16.90 -9.82
C SER A 126 13.50 17.17 -10.89
N TYR A 127 13.30 16.59 -12.07
CA TYR A 127 14.06 16.93 -13.29
C TYR A 127 13.14 16.95 -14.51
N THR A 128 13.57 17.63 -15.57
CA THR A 128 12.87 17.60 -16.85
C THR A 128 13.49 16.54 -17.75
N CYS A 129 12.69 15.57 -18.16
CA CYS A 129 13.14 14.49 -19.05
C CYS A 129 13.47 15.05 -20.45
N SER A 130 14.66 14.77 -20.94
CA SER A 130 15.11 15.21 -22.27
C SER A 130 14.39 14.52 -23.43
N GLN A 131 13.82 13.32 -23.18
CA GLN A 131 13.15 12.53 -24.22
C GLN A 131 11.69 12.92 -24.44
N CYS A 132 10.96 13.25 -23.36
CA CYS A 132 9.54 13.56 -23.45
C CYS A 132 9.16 14.97 -22.99
N GLY A 133 10.12 15.76 -22.48
CA GLY A 133 9.89 17.13 -22.02
C GLY A 133 9.07 17.26 -20.73
N LYS A 134 8.65 16.16 -20.11
CA LYS A 134 7.86 16.19 -18.86
C LYS A 134 8.76 16.45 -17.66
N THR A 135 8.25 17.20 -16.68
CA THR A 135 8.86 17.30 -15.35
C THR A 135 8.50 16.07 -14.54
N ILE A 136 9.53 15.36 -14.09
CA ILE A 136 9.41 14.11 -13.33
C ILE A 136 9.84 14.36 -11.90
N ASN A 137 8.94 14.09 -10.96
CA ASN A 137 9.28 14.09 -9.54
C ASN A 137 10.06 12.83 -9.21
N LEU A 138 11.23 13.02 -8.62
CA LEU A 138 12.06 11.93 -8.11
C LEU A 138 11.51 11.46 -6.79
N VAL A 139 11.10 10.21 -6.73
CA VAL A 139 10.65 9.56 -5.49
C VAL A 139 11.39 8.24 -5.30
N LYS A 140 11.83 7.98 -4.08
CA LYS A 140 12.51 6.75 -3.70
C LYS A 140 11.50 5.78 -3.10
N ILE A 141 10.86 5.01 -3.95
CA ILE A 141 9.90 3.95 -3.58
C ILE A 141 10.55 2.61 -3.90
N ASN A 142 11.11 1.96 -2.88
CA ASN A 142 11.83 0.70 -2.98
C ASN A 142 11.84 -0.02 -1.61
N PRO A 143 12.40 -1.24 -1.49
CA PRO A 143 12.40 -2.01 -0.24
C PRO A 143 12.98 -1.31 0.99
N SER A 144 13.86 -0.30 0.81
CA SER A 144 14.41 0.46 1.95
C SER A 144 13.46 1.55 2.48
N THR A 145 12.38 1.87 1.76
CA THR A 145 11.40 2.88 2.17
C THR A 145 10.00 2.31 2.38
N VAL A 146 9.61 1.30 1.60
CA VAL A 146 8.28 0.69 1.65
C VAL A 146 8.36 -0.82 1.41
N ILE A 147 7.27 -1.52 1.69
CA ILE A 147 7.14 -2.95 1.35
C ILE A 147 6.96 -3.16 -0.16
N LYS A 148 7.30 -4.38 -0.61
CA LYS A 148 7.31 -4.75 -2.03
C LYS A 148 5.95 -4.62 -2.70
N GLU A 149 4.87 -4.98 -2.01
CA GLU A 149 3.50 -4.85 -2.53
C GLU A 149 3.20 -3.43 -3.03
N PHE A 150 3.76 -2.41 -2.37
CA PHE A 150 3.61 -1.04 -2.81
C PHE A 150 4.61 -0.69 -3.91
N SER A 151 5.92 -0.94 -3.70
CA SER A 151 6.97 -0.51 -4.63
C SER A 151 6.87 -1.17 -6.00
N GLU A 152 6.57 -2.47 -6.08
CA GLU A 152 6.39 -3.22 -7.33
C GLU A 152 5.15 -2.75 -8.13
N ASN A 153 4.15 -2.17 -7.46
CA ASN A 153 2.95 -1.64 -8.09
C ASN A 153 2.99 -0.11 -8.31
N TYR A 154 4.05 0.55 -7.87
CA TYR A 154 4.30 1.97 -8.12
C TYR A 154 5.04 2.21 -9.46
N TYR A 155 5.98 1.32 -9.84
CA TYR A 155 6.74 1.41 -11.10
C TYR A 155 6.36 0.27 -12.06
N LEU A 156 5.06 0.12 -12.38
CA LEU A 156 4.58 -1.00 -13.18
C LEU A 156 4.92 -0.91 -14.65
N SER A 157 4.60 0.23 -15.29
CA SER A 157 4.68 0.35 -16.74
C SER A 157 5.40 1.64 -17.12
N PRO A 158 6.71 1.59 -17.42
CA PRO A 158 7.42 2.73 -17.96
C PRO A 158 6.78 3.18 -19.27
N ASN A 159 6.42 4.46 -19.36
CA ASN A 159 5.78 5.04 -20.53
C ASN A 159 6.63 6.11 -21.20
N CYS A 160 7.92 6.10 -20.91
CA CYS A 160 8.95 6.87 -21.59
C CYS A 160 10.16 5.98 -21.91
N LYS A 161 10.88 6.30 -23.01
CA LYS A 161 12.11 5.59 -23.41
C LYS A 161 13.22 5.65 -22.33
N ASP A 162 13.22 6.69 -21.49
CA ASP A 162 14.13 6.81 -20.34
C ASP A 162 13.73 5.96 -19.13
N GLY A 163 12.69 5.12 -19.25
CA GLY A 163 12.28 4.18 -18.22
C GLY A 163 11.49 4.76 -17.05
N HIS A 164 11.15 6.05 -17.06
CA HIS A 164 10.31 6.61 -16.00
C HIS A 164 8.82 6.35 -16.23
N CYS A 165 8.07 6.24 -15.12
CA CYS A 165 6.62 6.14 -15.12
C CYS A 165 5.99 7.52 -14.81
N ASP A 166 5.01 7.93 -15.59
CA ASP A 166 4.06 8.97 -15.16
C ASP A 166 2.87 8.33 -14.43
N GLU A 167 1.87 9.13 -14.06
CA GLU A 167 0.68 8.65 -13.34
C GLU A 167 -0.06 7.50 -14.05
N SER A 168 -0.02 7.42 -15.37
CA SER A 168 -0.70 6.35 -16.12
C SER A 168 0.00 5.00 -16.00
N GLY A 169 1.31 5.00 -15.77
CA GLY A 169 2.12 3.79 -15.56
C GLY A 169 2.19 3.29 -14.12
N ARG A 170 1.39 3.86 -13.21
CA ARG A 170 1.36 3.53 -11.78
C ARG A 170 -0.02 3.05 -11.37
N PHE A 171 -0.08 1.93 -10.65
CA PHE A 171 -1.32 1.54 -9.99
C PHE A 171 -1.48 2.24 -8.64
N CYS A 172 -0.41 2.31 -7.85
CA CYS A 172 -0.43 2.99 -6.55
C CYS A 172 -0.41 4.51 -6.73
N VAL A 173 -1.26 5.21 -5.99
CA VAL A 173 -1.20 6.66 -5.82
C VAL A 173 -0.30 6.99 -4.63
N LEU A 174 0.51 8.04 -4.72
CA LEU A 174 1.39 8.51 -3.64
C LEU A 174 1.10 9.97 -3.35
N VAL A 175 0.97 10.33 -2.08
CA VAL A 175 0.66 11.69 -1.64
C VAL A 175 1.34 12.01 -0.30
N LYS A 176 1.69 13.27 -0.07
CA LYS A 176 2.12 13.77 1.24
C LYS A 176 0.94 13.82 2.20
N TYR A 177 1.21 13.60 3.49
CA TYR A 177 0.18 13.60 4.52
C TYR A 177 -0.64 14.89 4.54
N GLU A 178 0.00 16.06 4.48
CA GLU A 178 -0.71 17.35 4.49
C GLU A 178 -1.60 17.54 3.26
N GLU A 179 -1.09 17.18 2.07
CA GLU A 179 -1.88 17.26 0.83
C GLU A 179 -3.10 16.34 0.86
N PHE A 180 -2.93 15.14 1.46
CA PHE A 180 -4.05 14.24 1.69
C PHE A 180 -5.05 14.84 2.67
N MET A 181 -4.59 15.42 3.78
CA MET A 181 -5.46 16.03 4.79
C MET A 181 -6.20 17.26 4.26
N ASP A 182 -5.65 17.98 3.27
CA ASP A 182 -6.33 19.10 2.62
C ASP A 182 -7.54 18.64 1.80
N ASP A 183 -7.38 17.61 0.95
CA ASP A 183 -8.46 17.06 0.12
C ASP A 183 -8.39 15.51 0.03
N PRO A 184 -8.84 14.78 1.07
CA PRO A 184 -8.79 13.33 1.08
C PRO A 184 -9.56 12.68 -0.07
N ASN A 185 -10.73 13.24 -0.41
CA ASN A 185 -11.60 12.65 -1.42
C ASN A 185 -10.99 12.68 -2.82
N LYS A 186 -10.21 13.69 -3.15
CA LYS A 186 -9.44 13.76 -4.42
C LYS A 186 -8.54 12.53 -4.58
N TYR A 187 -7.72 12.22 -3.58
CA TYR A 187 -6.75 11.14 -3.66
C TYR A 187 -7.39 9.75 -3.52
N ILE A 188 -8.45 9.64 -2.71
CA ILE A 188 -9.25 8.41 -2.60
C ILE A 188 -9.89 8.08 -3.96
N ASN A 189 -10.48 9.08 -4.63
CA ASN A 189 -11.07 8.89 -5.96
C ASN A 189 -10.01 8.50 -6.99
N LEU A 190 -8.84 9.17 -7.00
CA LEU A 190 -7.73 8.80 -7.89
C LEU A 190 -7.30 7.34 -7.71
N ALA A 191 -7.14 6.89 -6.45
CA ALA A 191 -6.77 5.50 -6.19
C ALA A 191 -7.87 4.52 -6.62
N TYR A 192 -9.14 4.86 -6.41
CA TYR A 192 -10.25 4.04 -6.88
C TYR A 192 -10.31 3.96 -8.42
N GLU A 193 -10.09 5.06 -9.13
CA GLU A 193 -10.10 5.10 -10.59
C GLU A 193 -9.04 4.18 -11.22
N LYS A 194 -7.90 3.96 -10.53
CA LYS A 194 -6.87 3.00 -10.97
C LYS A 194 -7.43 1.57 -11.10
N THR A 195 -8.40 1.19 -10.28
CA THR A 195 -9.03 -0.14 -10.36
C THR A 195 -9.86 -0.34 -11.64
N ASN A 196 -10.23 0.73 -12.33
CA ASN A 196 -11.00 0.72 -13.57
C ASN A 196 -10.16 1.09 -14.81
N SER A 197 -8.88 1.41 -14.63
CA SER A 197 -7.96 1.78 -15.70
C SER A 197 -7.21 0.56 -16.26
N ASP A 198 -6.56 0.73 -17.43
CA ASP A 198 -5.81 -0.37 -18.05
C ASP A 198 -4.66 -0.88 -17.21
N ILE A 199 -4.01 -0.03 -16.40
CA ILE A 199 -2.92 -0.41 -15.51
C ILE A 199 -3.34 -1.47 -14.48
N ASN A 200 -4.63 -1.62 -14.19
CA ASN A 200 -5.15 -2.66 -13.30
C ASN A 200 -4.83 -4.08 -13.77
N LYS A 201 -4.62 -4.28 -15.07
CA LYS A 201 -4.29 -5.60 -15.66
C LYS A 201 -2.86 -6.03 -15.36
N ASP A 202 -1.98 -5.05 -15.13
CA ASP A 202 -0.53 -5.25 -14.94
C ASP A 202 -0.14 -5.40 -13.46
N VAL A 203 -1.10 -5.32 -12.54
CA VAL A 203 -0.85 -5.35 -11.09
C VAL A 203 -0.23 -6.66 -10.65
N HIS A 204 0.91 -6.56 -9.98
CA HIS A 204 1.64 -7.66 -9.38
C HIS A 204 1.10 -7.94 -7.96
N TRP A 205 0.68 -9.18 -7.69
CA TRP A 205 0.28 -9.60 -6.35
C TRP A 205 0.66 -11.05 -6.01
N LYS A 206 0.79 -11.92 -7.04
CA LYS A 206 1.15 -13.33 -6.88
C LYS A 206 2.65 -13.55 -6.82
N ASP A 207 3.38 -12.81 -7.66
CA ASP A 207 4.79 -13.04 -7.95
C ASP A 207 5.75 -12.30 -6.99
N ILE A 208 5.18 -11.62 -5.98
CA ILE A 208 5.98 -10.93 -4.96
C ILE A 208 6.40 -11.97 -3.92
N ASP A 209 7.62 -12.50 -4.10
CA ASP A 209 8.23 -13.47 -3.19
C ASP A 209 8.64 -12.79 -1.88
N HIS A 210 7.89 -13.07 -0.83
CA HIS A 210 8.36 -12.86 0.53
C HIS A 210 9.01 -14.14 1.03
N ILE A 211 10.33 -14.09 1.27
CA ILE A 211 11.05 -15.20 1.88
C ILE A 211 10.59 -15.27 3.34
N TYR A 212 9.54 -16.04 3.58
CA TYR A 212 9.20 -16.52 4.93
C TYR A 212 10.23 -17.59 5.31
N LYS A 213 11.42 -17.17 5.75
CA LYS A 213 12.36 -18.13 6.33
C LYS A 213 11.81 -18.52 7.70
N LYS A 214 11.20 -19.71 7.81
CA LYS A 214 11.32 -20.49 9.04
C LYS A 214 12.81 -20.75 9.21
N LEU A 215 13.47 -19.96 10.04
CA LEU A 215 14.82 -20.28 10.50
C LEU A 215 14.63 -21.34 11.58
N TYR A 216 14.90 -22.61 11.24
CA TYR A 216 14.99 -23.71 12.19
C TYR A 216 16.21 -23.51 13.09
#